data_231ea435ce2d10369f64bfd51a41b8dd
#
_entry.id   231ea435ce2d10369f64bfd51a41b8dd
#
_cell.length_a   1.000
_cell.length_b   1.000
_cell.length_c   1.000
_cell.angle_alpha   90.00
_cell.angle_beta   90.00
_cell.angle_gamma   90.00
#
_symmetry.space_group_name_H-M   'P 1'
#
loop_
_entity.id
_entity.type
_entity.pdbx_description
1 polymer ?
#
loop_
_entity_poly.entity_id
_entity_poly.type
_entity_poly.pdbx_seq_one_letter_code
_entity_poly.pdbx_strand_id
1 'polypeptide(L)'
;MDDFAKLDLRVCKIVKCQEIRKSHSCYKLTLNDGIEERVIVSSIKHDYKPEELIGKKIIVIANLEPARITGVTSNGMLLAATNNACGCKVIFVDDMVPEGTQIH
;
A
#
# COMPACT_ATOMS: atom_id res chain seq x y z
N MET A 1 11.44 1.90 21.15
CA MET A 1 10.71 0.94 20.27
C MET A 1 9.20 0.94 20.48
N ASP A 2 8.73 1.76 21.44
CA ASP A 2 7.28 1.80 21.72
C ASP A 2 6.45 2.27 20.52
N ASP A 3 6.98 3.21 19.73
CA ASP A 3 6.26 3.72 18.57
C ASP A 3 6.09 2.66 17.48
N PHE A 4 7.11 1.84 17.25
CA PHE A 4 7.03 0.73 16.30
C PHE A 4 6.01 -0.31 16.77
N ALA A 5 6.00 -0.61 18.07
CA ALA A 5 5.06 -1.59 18.63
C ALA A 5 3.60 -1.14 18.52
N LYS A 6 3.34 0.16 18.35
CA LYS A 6 2.00 0.69 18.18
C LYS A 6 1.48 0.58 16.74
N LEU A 7 2.35 0.30 15.78
CA LEU A 7 1.94 0.15 14.40
C LEU A 7 1.45 -1.28 14.15
N ASP A 8 0.32 -1.39 13.48
CA ASP A 8 -0.20 -2.68 13.03
C ASP A 8 0.16 -2.86 11.56
N LEU A 9 1.22 -3.62 11.31
CA LEU A 9 1.71 -3.90 9.98
C LEU A 9 1.12 -5.23 9.51
N ARG A 10 0.43 -5.21 8.38
CA ARG A 10 -0.22 -6.38 7.81
C ARG A 10 0.18 -6.59 6.37
N VAL A 11 0.20 -7.86 5.96
CA VAL A 11 0.37 -8.22 4.55
C VAL A 11 -0.98 -8.04 3.86
N CYS A 12 -0.98 -7.32 2.75
CA CYS A 12 -2.17 -7.13 1.92
C CYS A 12 -1.83 -7.44 0.46
N LYS A 13 -2.81 -7.98 -0.26
CA LYS A 13 -2.67 -8.24 -1.69
C LYS A 13 -3.33 -7.13 -2.49
N ILE A 14 -2.63 -6.60 -3.48
CA ILE A 14 -3.20 -5.58 -4.37
C ILE A 14 -4.11 -6.29 -5.37
N VAL A 15 -5.41 -5.97 -5.33
CA VAL A 15 -6.38 -6.55 -6.25
C VAL A 15 -6.78 -5.60 -7.37
N LYS A 16 -6.68 -4.29 -7.15
CA LYS A 16 -6.94 -3.28 -8.18
C LYS A 16 -5.95 -2.14 -8.04
N CYS A 17 -5.60 -1.52 -9.16
CA CYS A 17 -4.76 -0.33 -9.20
C CYS A 17 -5.38 0.62 -10.22
N GLN A 18 -5.83 1.77 -9.75
CA GLN A 18 -6.57 2.73 -10.56
C GLN A 18 -5.93 4.10 -10.50
N GLU A 19 -5.96 4.82 -11.62
CA GLU A 19 -5.53 6.21 -11.64
C GLU A 19 -6.56 7.09 -10.94
N ILE A 20 -6.08 8.17 -10.33
CA ILE A 20 -6.93 9.16 -9.68
C ILE A 20 -6.99 10.39 -10.57
N ARG A 21 -8.18 10.79 -10.97
CA ARG A 21 -8.39 11.87 -11.92
C ARG A 21 -7.73 13.19 -11.51
N LYS A 22 -7.73 13.47 -10.22
CA LYS A 22 -7.18 14.72 -9.68
C LYS A 22 -5.70 14.64 -9.31
N SER A 23 -5.05 13.52 -9.58
CA SER A 23 -3.66 13.34 -9.21
C SER A 23 -2.84 12.82 -10.40
N HIS A 24 -1.65 13.39 -10.57
CA HIS A 24 -0.70 12.92 -11.57
C HIS A 24 0.32 11.94 -11.01
N SER A 25 0.35 11.77 -9.69
CA SER A 25 1.39 10.99 -9.02
C SER A 25 0.88 9.83 -8.19
N CYS A 26 -0.44 9.75 -7.96
CA CYS A 26 -1.00 8.77 -7.03
C CYS A 26 -1.85 7.72 -7.75
N TYR A 27 -1.81 6.50 -7.20
CA TYR A 27 -2.75 5.44 -7.52
C TYR A 27 -3.71 5.21 -6.36
N LYS A 28 -4.93 4.83 -6.69
CA LYS A 28 -5.89 4.25 -5.76
C LYS A 28 -5.71 2.74 -5.83
N LEU A 29 -5.31 2.15 -4.73
CA LEU A 29 -5.09 0.71 -4.62
C LEU A 29 -6.19 0.09 -3.80
N THR A 30 -6.85 -0.93 -4.35
CA THR A 30 -7.80 -1.74 -3.60
C THR A 30 -7.05 -3.00 -3.14
N LEU A 31 -7.08 -3.26 -1.85
CA LEU A 31 -6.28 -4.30 -1.21
C LEU A 31 -7.19 -5.32 -0.52
N ASN A 32 -6.77 -6.58 -0.57
CA ASN A 32 -7.33 -7.62 0.30
C ASN A 32 -6.45 -7.71 1.54
N ASP A 33 -7.01 -7.43 2.71
CA ASP A 33 -6.27 -7.44 3.97
C ASP A 33 -6.46 -8.72 4.79
N GLY A 34 -7.07 -9.73 4.19
CA GLY A 34 -7.32 -11.01 4.84
C GLY A 34 -8.70 -11.10 5.49
N ILE A 35 -9.36 -9.99 5.71
CA ILE A 35 -10.70 -9.91 6.32
C ILE A 35 -11.68 -9.28 5.34
N GLU A 36 -11.27 -8.16 4.75
CA GLU A 36 -12.10 -7.39 3.84
C GLU A 36 -11.22 -6.64 2.85
N GLU A 37 -11.84 -5.90 1.96
CA GLU A 37 -11.10 -5.00 1.07
C GLU A 37 -10.93 -3.65 1.74
N ARG A 38 -9.78 -3.04 1.53
CA ARG A 38 -9.52 -1.66 1.94
C ARG A 38 -8.89 -0.90 0.78
N VAL A 39 -9.07 0.40 0.80
CA VAL A 39 -8.52 1.29 -0.22
C VAL A 39 -7.42 2.13 0.40
N ILE A 40 -6.28 2.21 -0.28
CA ILE A 40 -5.23 3.16 0.08
C ILE A 40 -4.86 3.99 -1.15
N VAL A 41 -4.24 5.15 -0.89
CA VAL A 41 -3.70 6.01 -1.93
C VAL A 41 -2.20 6.10 -1.75
N SER A 42 -1.45 5.92 -2.82
CA SER A 42 0.01 5.96 -2.76
C SER A 42 0.60 6.69 -3.96
N SER A 43 1.63 7.48 -3.71
CA SER A 43 2.28 8.31 -4.72
C SER A 43 3.39 7.54 -5.45
N ILE A 44 3.02 6.43 -6.07
CA ILE A 44 3.97 5.54 -6.76
C ILE A 44 3.71 5.44 -8.27
N LYS A 45 2.87 6.32 -8.80
CA LYS A 45 2.46 6.23 -10.21
C LYS A 45 3.63 6.38 -11.18
N HIS A 46 4.62 7.19 -10.84
CA HIS A 46 5.79 7.39 -11.69
C HIS A 46 6.77 6.24 -11.68
N ASP A 47 6.68 5.35 -10.69
CA ASP A 47 7.61 4.26 -10.48
C ASP A 47 7.07 2.90 -10.93
N TYR A 48 5.74 2.76 -11.04
CA TYR A 48 5.10 1.48 -11.35
C TYR A 48 3.94 1.63 -12.32
N LYS A 49 3.79 0.65 -13.19
CA LYS A 49 2.58 0.48 -13.99
C LYS A 49 1.61 -0.40 -13.20
N PRO A 50 0.27 -0.27 -13.44
CA PRO A 50 -0.71 -1.09 -12.72
C PRO A 50 -0.44 -2.59 -12.79
N GLU A 51 -0.03 -3.09 -13.96
CA GLU A 51 0.24 -4.52 -14.14
C GLU A 51 1.44 -5.01 -13.34
N GLU A 52 2.31 -4.13 -12.89
CA GLU A 52 3.43 -4.49 -12.02
C GLU A 52 3.02 -4.62 -10.56
N LEU A 53 1.86 -4.09 -10.20
CA LEU A 53 1.39 -4.04 -8.82
C LEU A 53 0.27 -5.04 -8.56
N ILE A 54 -0.66 -5.20 -9.49
CA ILE A 54 -1.83 -6.07 -9.30
C ILE A 54 -1.38 -7.52 -9.08
N GLY A 55 -1.90 -8.13 -8.03
CA GLY A 55 -1.54 -9.49 -7.64
C GLY A 55 -0.37 -9.59 -6.69
N LYS A 56 0.34 -8.48 -6.45
CA LYS A 56 1.49 -8.47 -5.55
C LYS A 56 1.05 -8.27 -4.11
N LYS A 57 1.84 -8.81 -3.19
CA LYS A 57 1.64 -8.63 -1.75
C LYS A 57 2.59 -7.58 -1.22
N ILE A 58 2.07 -6.73 -0.36
CA ILE A 58 2.79 -5.57 0.19
C ILE A 58 2.58 -5.52 1.69
N ILE A 59 3.32 -4.64 2.35
CA ILE A 59 3.16 -4.37 3.78
C ILE A 59 2.38 -3.06 3.92
N VAL A 60 1.33 -3.09 4.73
CA VAL A 60 0.46 -1.93 4.94
C VAL A 60 0.39 -1.62 6.44
N ILE A 61 0.51 -0.34 6.78
CA ILE A 61 0.21 0.14 8.13
C ILE A 61 -1.31 0.21 8.21
N ALA A 62 -1.92 -0.70 8.99
CA ALA A 62 -3.36 -0.92 8.97
C ALA A 62 -4.12 -0.10 10.00
N ASN A 63 -3.45 0.45 11.00
CA ASN A 63 -4.09 1.16 12.11
C ASN A 63 -3.89 2.67 12.08
N LEU A 64 -3.61 3.24 10.91
CA LEU A 64 -3.61 4.68 10.74
C LEU A 64 -5.05 5.19 10.62
N GLU A 65 -5.29 6.40 11.11
CA GLU A 65 -6.58 7.04 10.87
C GLU A 65 -6.75 7.30 9.37
N PRO A 66 -7.94 7.05 8.82
CA PRO A 66 -8.19 7.32 7.41
C PRO A 66 -7.92 8.79 7.09
N ALA A 67 -7.27 9.03 5.96
CA ALA A 67 -6.94 10.37 5.50
C ALA A 67 -7.50 10.57 4.09
N ARG A 68 -8.00 11.77 3.83
CA ARG A 68 -8.50 12.10 2.50
C ARG A 68 -7.36 12.63 1.65
N ILE A 69 -7.03 11.91 0.60
CA ILE A 69 -5.91 12.23 -0.29
C ILE A 69 -6.47 12.31 -1.72
N THR A 70 -6.32 13.47 -2.34
CA THR A 70 -6.78 13.73 -3.72
C THR A 70 -8.24 13.32 -3.96
N GLY A 71 -9.10 13.54 -2.95
CA GLY A 71 -10.52 13.22 -3.05
C GLY A 71 -10.88 11.78 -2.73
N VAL A 72 -9.92 10.93 -2.38
CA VAL A 72 -10.13 9.53 -2.02
C VAL A 72 -9.72 9.31 -0.58
N THR A 73 -10.56 8.60 0.18
CA THR A 73 -10.21 8.25 1.56
C THR A 73 -9.24 7.07 1.55
N SER A 74 -8.01 7.32 2.06
CA SER A 74 -6.98 6.30 2.17
C SER A 74 -7.03 5.68 3.56
N ASN A 75 -7.18 4.36 3.62
CA ASN A 75 -7.30 3.61 4.87
C ASN A 75 -6.04 2.78 5.10
N GLY A 76 -4.95 3.47 5.31
CA GLY A 76 -3.64 2.86 5.53
C GLY A 76 -2.57 3.43 4.61
N MET A 77 -1.36 2.89 4.73
CA MET A 77 -0.21 3.32 3.93
C MET A 77 0.70 2.12 3.69
N LEU A 78 1.16 1.97 2.45
CA LEU A 78 2.14 0.93 2.15
C LEU A 78 3.55 1.37 2.55
N LEU A 79 4.44 0.39 2.71
CA LEU A 79 5.86 0.65 2.98
C LEU A 79 6.65 0.59 1.68
N ALA A 80 7.53 1.55 1.51
CA ALA A 80 8.41 1.62 0.36
C ALA A 80 9.74 2.24 0.76
N ALA A 81 10.77 1.91 0.01
CA ALA A 81 12.09 2.52 0.17
C ALA A 81 12.27 3.56 -0.93
N THR A 82 12.67 4.76 -0.56
CA THR A 82 12.88 5.85 -1.52
C THR A 82 14.33 6.30 -1.47
N ASN A 83 14.94 6.40 -2.64
CA ASN A 83 16.33 6.82 -2.77
C ASN A 83 16.49 7.61 -4.07
N ASN A 84 17.35 8.62 -4.07
CA ASN A 84 17.58 9.45 -5.24
C ASN A 84 18.10 8.65 -6.44
N ALA A 85 18.81 7.56 -6.20
CA ALA A 85 19.39 6.75 -7.27
C ALA A 85 18.37 5.84 -7.96
N CYS A 86 17.34 5.36 -7.24
CA CYS A 86 16.41 4.36 -7.77
C CYS A 86 14.94 4.79 -7.72
N GLY A 87 14.62 5.96 -7.16
CA GLY A 87 13.25 6.40 -6.97
C GLY A 87 12.58 5.66 -5.83
N CYS A 88 11.26 5.47 -5.93
CA CYS A 88 10.47 4.80 -4.92
C CYS A 88 10.32 3.32 -5.26
N LYS A 89 10.73 2.45 -4.34
CA LYS A 89 10.61 1.00 -4.51
C LYS A 89 9.71 0.43 -3.42
N VAL A 90 8.60 -0.14 -3.82
CA VAL A 90 7.66 -0.79 -2.90
C VAL A 90 8.30 -2.07 -2.36
N ILE A 91 8.09 -2.34 -1.07
CA ILE A 91 8.57 -3.57 -0.45
C ILE A 91 7.54 -4.66 -0.70
N PHE A 92 7.89 -5.65 -1.52
CA PHE A 92 7.00 -6.76 -1.82
C PHE A 92 7.24 -7.92 -0.86
N VAL A 93 6.16 -8.62 -0.55
CA VAL A 93 6.18 -9.79 0.33
C VAL A 93 6.03 -11.05 -0.52
N ASP A 94 6.68 -12.13 -0.10
CA ASP A 94 6.58 -13.42 -0.76
C ASP A 94 5.10 -13.85 -0.90
N ASP A 95 4.73 -14.37 -2.07
CA ASP A 95 3.36 -14.77 -2.38
C ASP A 95 2.83 -15.87 -1.44
N MET A 96 3.71 -16.62 -0.81
CA MET A 96 3.31 -17.69 0.11
C MET A 96 2.77 -17.16 1.43
N VAL A 97 3.02 -15.89 1.75
CA VAL A 97 2.53 -15.31 3.01
C VAL A 97 1.06 -14.93 2.85
N PRO A 98 0.16 -15.46 3.66
CA PRO A 98 -1.27 -15.14 3.55
C PRO A 98 -1.58 -13.67 3.85
N GLU A 99 -2.62 -13.16 3.19
CA GLU A 99 -3.13 -11.82 3.48
C GLU A 99 -3.57 -11.75 4.95
N GLY A 100 -3.30 -10.62 5.59
CA GLY A 100 -3.62 -10.42 7.00
C GLY A 100 -2.53 -10.84 7.95
N THR A 101 -1.47 -11.48 7.46
CA THR A 101 -0.34 -11.88 8.32
C THR A 101 0.30 -10.64 8.93
N GLN A 102 0.52 -10.68 10.22
CA GLN A 102 1.15 -9.59 10.94
C GLN A 102 2.66 -9.56 10.70
N ILE A 103 3.17 -8.37 10.47
CA ILE A 103 4.61 -8.12 10.36
C ILE A 103 5.11 -7.57 11.71
N HIS A 104 6.21 -8.12 12.18
CA HIS A 104 6.77 -7.67 13.46
C HIS A 104 8.28 -7.93 13.55
#